data_46a2df1161409a94a8cacfc3adf7bc3c
#
_entry.id   46a2df1161409a94a8cacfc3adf7bc3c
#
_cell.length_a   1.000
_cell.length_b   1.000
_cell.length_c   1.000
_cell.angle_alpha   90.00
_cell.angle_beta   90.00
_cell.angle_gamma   90.00
#
_symmetry.space_group_name_H-M   'P 1'
#
loop_
_entity.id
_entity.type
_entity.pdbx_description
1 polymer ?
#
loop_
_entity_poly.entity_id
_entity_poly.type
_entity_poly.pdbx_seq_one_letter_code
_entity_poly.pdbx_strand_id
1 'polypeptide(L)'
;MDIHRNRLSASVALMRMMQKAQEACGGLRFVQVKSGAAFNAITYTGSVTVAVAEDKDEAFKAAVETQKAELLSQFPQEKMTVSVESVDACGVKAASTQESAHLIALVNYLPQGVLAMSPKIEGLVQTSSNIGVLQMKDGEIEVGTSSRSCVTADVDKLEADFTAESGKYGYTLSVMSKYPGWDGDPDSPLLMLSAKGYESIGVKARLVAIHAGLEPSWFSSKRPGMQMICLGPTLKGAHTTEETLYIDTLPPTIDVVLYCLQHVNEL
;
A
#
# COMPACT_ATOMS: atom_id res chain seq x y z
N MET A 1 5.14 0.02 6.41
CA MET A 1 4.36 -0.96 5.59
C MET A 1 5.31 -1.99 5.01
N ASP A 2 5.05 -3.27 5.23
CA ASP A 2 5.92 -4.38 4.77
C ASP A 2 5.50 -4.89 3.38
N ILE A 3 5.26 -3.96 2.45
CA ILE A 3 4.73 -4.27 1.12
C ILE A 3 5.63 -5.26 0.34
N HIS A 4 6.95 -5.20 0.60
CA HIS A 4 7.95 -6.09 0.00
C HIS A 4 7.83 -7.56 0.44
N ARG A 5 7.06 -7.84 1.50
CA ARG A 5 6.91 -9.22 2.03
C ARG A 5 5.83 -10.03 1.33
N ASN A 6 5.25 -9.51 0.28
CA ASN A 6 4.19 -10.18 -0.50
C ASN A 6 3.07 -10.75 0.37
N ARG A 7 2.55 -9.94 1.32
CA ARG A 7 1.46 -10.33 2.21
C ARG A 7 0.12 -10.27 1.48
N LEU A 8 -0.74 -11.23 1.75
CA LEU A 8 -2.10 -11.25 1.20
C LEU A 8 -2.94 -10.14 1.87
N SER A 9 -3.60 -9.32 1.05
CA SER A 9 -4.59 -8.34 1.51
C SER A 9 -5.95 -8.99 1.67
N ALA A 10 -6.60 -8.77 2.82
CA ALA A 10 -7.96 -9.27 3.06
C ALA A 10 -8.98 -8.67 2.06
N SER A 11 -8.82 -7.41 1.64
CA SER A 11 -9.68 -6.79 0.63
C SER A 11 -9.61 -7.54 -0.70
N VAL A 12 -8.39 -7.87 -1.14
CA VAL A 12 -8.18 -8.65 -2.39
C VAL A 12 -8.69 -10.07 -2.24
N ALA A 13 -8.41 -10.72 -1.09
CA ALA A 13 -8.89 -12.08 -0.84
C ALA A 13 -10.42 -12.16 -0.89
N LEU A 14 -11.12 -11.23 -0.24
CA LEU A 14 -12.58 -11.15 -0.26
C LEU A 14 -13.11 -10.99 -1.69
N MET A 15 -12.57 -10.06 -2.47
CA MET A 15 -13.08 -9.83 -3.83
C MET A 15 -12.76 -10.98 -4.80
N ARG A 16 -11.66 -11.69 -4.64
CA ARG A 16 -11.39 -12.92 -5.38
C ARG A 16 -12.37 -14.05 -5.01
N MET A 17 -12.68 -14.18 -3.71
CA MET A 17 -13.72 -15.12 -3.27
C MET A 17 -15.10 -14.75 -3.84
N MET A 18 -15.45 -13.45 -3.84
CA MET A 18 -16.73 -12.98 -4.39
C MET A 18 -16.80 -13.16 -5.92
N GLN A 19 -15.71 -13.01 -6.63
CA GLN A 19 -15.66 -13.31 -8.06
C GLN A 19 -15.98 -14.79 -8.32
N LYS A 20 -15.31 -15.69 -7.62
CA LYS A 20 -15.54 -17.14 -7.76
C LYS A 20 -16.99 -17.53 -7.40
N ALA A 21 -17.49 -16.92 -6.31
CA ALA A 21 -18.87 -17.13 -5.87
C ALA A 21 -19.90 -16.57 -6.85
N GLN A 22 -19.66 -15.39 -7.43
CA GLN A 22 -20.51 -14.80 -8.46
C GLN A 22 -20.62 -15.71 -9.68
N GLU A 23 -19.52 -16.29 -10.14
CA GLU A 23 -19.49 -17.24 -11.26
C GLU A 23 -20.29 -18.51 -10.95
N ALA A 24 -20.10 -19.09 -9.74
CA ALA A 24 -20.79 -20.30 -9.30
C ALA A 24 -22.29 -20.13 -9.09
N CYS A 25 -22.70 -18.95 -8.62
CA CYS A 25 -24.11 -18.65 -8.29
C CYS A 25 -24.90 -18.05 -9.47
N GLY A 26 -24.22 -17.63 -10.56
CA GLY A 26 -24.84 -16.90 -11.66
C GLY A 26 -25.15 -15.45 -11.31
N GLY A 27 -24.54 -14.92 -10.24
CA GLY A 27 -24.68 -13.56 -9.75
C GLY A 27 -24.75 -13.50 -8.24
N LEU A 28 -24.40 -12.34 -7.66
CA LEU A 28 -24.58 -11.99 -6.26
C LEU A 28 -24.83 -10.48 -6.12
N ARG A 29 -25.30 -10.05 -4.96
CA ARG A 29 -25.57 -8.65 -4.67
C ARG A 29 -24.98 -8.28 -3.32
N PHE A 30 -24.09 -7.29 -3.28
CA PHE A 30 -23.54 -6.80 -2.02
C PHE A 30 -24.59 -6.09 -1.17
N VAL A 31 -24.62 -6.44 0.09
CA VAL A 31 -25.38 -5.78 1.15
C VAL A 31 -24.45 -4.91 1.97
N GLN A 32 -23.29 -5.43 2.31
CA GLN A 32 -22.26 -4.73 3.05
C GLN A 32 -20.88 -5.25 2.68
N VAL A 33 -19.91 -4.34 2.66
CA VAL A 33 -18.49 -4.66 2.56
C VAL A 33 -17.75 -3.81 3.57
N LYS A 34 -16.80 -4.41 4.29
CA LYS A 34 -15.90 -3.70 5.18
C LYS A 34 -14.57 -4.43 5.28
N SER A 35 -13.50 -3.77 4.87
CA SER A 35 -12.13 -4.28 5.01
C SER A 35 -11.15 -3.12 5.12
N GLY A 36 -10.28 -3.18 6.13
CA GLY A 36 -9.28 -2.15 6.41
C GLY A 36 -9.86 -0.87 7.01
N ALA A 37 -8.95 -0.01 7.49
CA ALA A 37 -9.28 1.25 8.15
C ALA A 37 -8.25 2.36 7.86
N ALA A 38 -7.15 2.05 7.16
CA ALA A 38 -6.08 2.99 6.87
C ALA A 38 -5.50 2.72 5.47
N PHE A 39 -5.44 3.74 4.65
CA PHE A 39 -4.97 3.66 3.25
C PHE A 39 -3.57 3.06 3.13
N ASN A 40 -2.70 3.35 4.09
CA ASN A 40 -1.29 2.95 4.10
C ASN A 40 -1.01 1.62 4.83
N ALA A 41 -2.02 0.87 5.20
CA ALA A 41 -1.88 -0.45 5.83
C ALA A 41 -2.41 -1.55 4.92
N ILE A 42 -1.69 -2.70 4.86
CA ILE A 42 -2.22 -3.90 4.21
C ILE A 42 -3.35 -4.43 5.09
N THR A 43 -4.51 -4.67 4.50
CA THR A 43 -5.68 -5.15 5.25
C THR A 43 -5.48 -6.61 5.66
N TYR A 44 -5.75 -6.94 6.90
CA TYR A 44 -5.61 -8.30 7.44
C TYR A 44 -6.94 -8.91 7.89
N THR A 45 -8.01 -8.10 7.95
CA THR A 45 -9.37 -8.56 8.23
C THR A 45 -10.36 -7.89 7.31
N GLY A 46 -11.47 -8.53 7.08
CA GLY A 46 -12.60 -7.96 6.37
C GLY A 46 -13.82 -8.86 6.43
N SER A 47 -14.96 -8.29 6.13
CA SER A 47 -16.24 -8.97 6.06
C SER A 47 -17.05 -8.49 4.86
N VAL A 48 -17.87 -9.37 4.36
CA VAL A 48 -18.81 -9.07 3.29
C VAL A 48 -20.12 -9.76 3.57
N THR A 49 -21.24 -9.05 3.38
CA THR A 49 -22.57 -9.62 3.37
C THR A 49 -23.11 -9.53 1.96
N VAL A 50 -23.57 -10.65 1.43
CA VAL A 50 -24.12 -10.74 0.07
C VAL A 50 -25.47 -11.45 0.08
N ALA A 51 -26.30 -11.10 -0.89
CA ALA A 51 -27.52 -11.84 -1.20
C ALA A 51 -27.25 -12.69 -2.45
N VAL A 52 -27.58 -13.97 -2.36
CA VAL A 52 -27.58 -14.96 -3.45
C VAL A 52 -28.95 -15.62 -3.54
N ALA A 53 -29.25 -16.31 -4.63
CA ALA A 53 -30.46 -17.10 -4.71
C ALA A 53 -30.44 -18.26 -3.69
N GLU A 54 -31.56 -18.59 -3.09
CA GLU A 54 -31.67 -19.57 -2.00
C GLU A 54 -31.11 -20.95 -2.36
N ASP A 55 -31.29 -21.38 -3.60
CA ASP A 55 -30.78 -22.64 -4.14
C ASP A 55 -29.27 -22.64 -4.41
N LYS A 56 -28.56 -21.53 -4.15
CA LYS A 56 -27.13 -21.33 -4.44
C LYS A 56 -26.25 -21.30 -3.18
N ASP A 57 -26.79 -21.48 -1.99
CA ASP A 57 -26.02 -21.42 -0.73
C ASP A 57 -24.82 -22.39 -0.71
N GLU A 58 -25.05 -23.65 -1.10
CA GLU A 58 -23.98 -24.65 -1.15
C GLU A 58 -22.94 -24.34 -2.24
N ALA A 59 -23.38 -23.84 -3.40
CA ALA A 59 -22.47 -23.42 -4.48
C ALA A 59 -21.61 -22.23 -4.05
N PHE A 60 -22.18 -21.26 -3.31
CA PHE A 60 -21.47 -20.12 -2.74
C PHE A 60 -20.39 -20.58 -1.75
N LYS A 61 -20.74 -21.43 -0.77
CA LYS A 61 -19.78 -21.95 0.21
C LYS A 61 -18.65 -22.73 -0.44
N ALA A 62 -18.97 -23.60 -1.40
CA ALA A 62 -17.97 -24.37 -2.13
C ALA A 62 -17.02 -23.47 -2.94
N ALA A 63 -17.52 -22.42 -3.57
CA ALA A 63 -16.72 -21.45 -4.31
C ALA A 63 -15.76 -20.68 -3.37
N VAL A 64 -16.24 -20.24 -2.19
CA VAL A 64 -15.43 -19.57 -1.17
C VAL A 64 -14.30 -20.49 -0.69
N GLU A 65 -14.57 -21.73 -0.33
CA GLU A 65 -13.56 -22.68 0.15
C GLU A 65 -12.55 -23.03 -0.97
N THR A 66 -13.00 -23.15 -2.22
CA THR A 66 -12.11 -23.37 -3.37
C THR A 66 -11.14 -22.20 -3.52
N GLN A 67 -11.65 -20.98 -3.52
CA GLN A 67 -10.82 -19.79 -3.67
C GLN A 67 -9.87 -19.58 -2.49
N LYS A 68 -10.29 -19.93 -1.28
CA LYS A 68 -9.45 -19.93 -0.08
C LYS A 68 -8.26 -20.88 -0.24
N ALA A 69 -8.49 -22.10 -0.73
CA ALA A 69 -7.43 -23.07 -0.97
C ALA A 69 -6.45 -22.58 -2.05
N GLU A 70 -6.93 -21.98 -3.13
CA GLU A 70 -6.11 -21.38 -4.19
C GLU A 70 -5.25 -20.24 -3.62
N LEU A 71 -5.81 -19.35 -2.79
CA LEU A 71 -5.08 -18.24 -2.16
C LEU A 71 -4.01 -18.75 -1.19
N LEU A 72 -4.30 -19.74 -0.35
CA LEU A 72 -3.30 -20.34 0.55
C LEU A 72 -2.18 -21.05 -0.20
N SER A 73 -2.43 -21.60 -1.37
CA SER A 73 -1.40 -22.13 -2.25
C SER A 73 -0.50 -21.03 -2.84
N GLN A 74 -1.07 -19.87 -3.20
CA GLN A 74 -0.32 -18.71 -3.71
C GLN A 74 0.47 -17.98 -2.62
N PHE A 75 -0.05 -17.98 -1.39
CA PHE A 75 0.52 -17.28 -0.22
C PHE A 75 0.75 -18.26 0.94
N PRO A 76 1.70 -19.21 0.81
CA PRO A 76 1.90 -20.30 1.78
C PRO A 76 2.35 -19.80 3.17
N GLN A 77 2.85 -18.56 3.26
CA GLN A 77 3.24 -17.93 4.52
C GLN A 77 2.05 -17.39 5.31
N GLU A 78 0.85 -17.32 4.71
CA GLU A 78 -0.33 -16.77 5.38
C GLU A 78 -1.12 -17.85 6.13
N LYS A 79 -1.77 -17.41 7.21
CA LYS A 79 -2.77 -18.18 7.93
C LYS A 79 -4.11 -17.47 7.76
N MET A 80 -5.01 -18.05 6.97
CA MET A 80 -6.30 -17.45 6.68
C MET A 80 -7.44 -18.28 7.29
N THR A 81 -8.28 -17.62 8.07
CA THR A 81 -9.54 -18.18 8.55
C THR A 81 -10.68 -17.49 7.81
N VAL A 82 -11.60 -18.28 7.30
CA VAL A 82 -12.82 -17.80 6.63
C VAL A 82 -13.99 -18.51 7.27
N SER A 83 -15.00 -17.77 7.68
CA SER A 83 -16.32 -18.28 8.11
C SER A 83 -17.38 -17.78 7.15
N VAL A 84 -18.37 -18.61 6.88
CA VAL A 84 -19.55 -18.27 6.08
C VAL A 84 -20.77 -18.59 6.93
N GLU A 85 -21.60 -17.57 7.17
CA GLU A 85 -22.79 -17.67 7.99
C GLU A 85 -24.00 -17.12 7.23
N SER A 86 -25.14 -17.77 7.34
CA SER A 86 -26.40 -17.26 6.80
C SER A 86 -27.00 -16.26 7.79
N VAL A 87 -27.41 -15.11 7.28
CA VAL A 87 -28.04 -14.03 8.08
C VAL A 87 -29.45 -13.75 7.57
N ASP A 88 -30.32 -13.28 8.45
CA ASP A 88 -31.67 -12.87 8.05
C ASP A 88 -31.57 -11.63 7.12
N ALA A 89 -32.21 -11.75 5.97
CA ALA A 89 -32.20 -10.73 4.92
C ALA A 89 -33.45 -9.82 4.93
N CYS A 90 -34.33 -9.96 5.93
CA CYS A 90 -35.59 -9.21 5.97
C CYS A 90 -35.34 -7.68 6.02
N GLY A 91 -35.84 -6.96 5.02
CA GLY A 91 -35.73 -5.49 4.94
C GLY A 91 -34.36 -4.94 4.56
N VAL A 92 -33.39 -5.78 4.19
CA VAL A 92 -32.04 -5.37 3.84
C VAL A 92 -31.97 -4.84 2.42
N LYS A 93 -31.36 -3.67 2.24
CA LYS A 93 -31.05 -3.11 0.91
C LYS A 93 -29.76 -3.73 0.39
N ALA A 94 -29.77 -4.17 -0.86
CA ALA A 94 -28.60 -4.68 -1.54
C ALA A 94 -28.32 -3.86 -2.80
N ALA A 95 -27.06 -3.75 -3.18
CA ALA A 95 -26.65 -3.24 -4.48
C ALA A 95 -27.27 -4.09 -5.60
N SER A 96 -27.33 -3.55 -6.81
CA SER A 96 -27.71 -4.35 -7.98
C SER A 96 -26.65 -5.42 -8.29
N THR A 97 -27.01 -6.43 -9.07
CA THR A 97 -26.05 -7.43 -9.56
C THR A 97 -24.95 -6.78 -10.39
N GLN A 98 -25.29 -5.75 -11.18
CA GLN A 98 -24.34 -5.02 -12.00
C GLN A 98 -23.35 -4.22 -11.15
N GLU A 99 -23.81 -3.45 -10.18
CA GLU A 99 -22.93 -2.69 -9.26
C GLU A 99 -22.01 -3.63 -8.47
N SER A 100 -22.52 -4.79 -8.06
CA SER A 100 -21.72 -5.82 -7.38
C SER A 100 -20.63 -6.38 -8.29
N ALA A 101 -20.96 -6.68 -9.54
CA ALA A 101 -19.99 -7.13 -10.53
C ALA A 101 -18.95 -6.05 -10.85
N HIS A 102 -19.35 -4.79 -10.93
CA HIS A 102 -18.45 -3.65 -11.13
C HIS A 102 -17.46 -3.49 -9.97
N LEU A 103 -17.90 -3.62 -8.71
CA LEU A 103 -17.01 -3.57 -7.55
C LEU A 103 -15.99 -4.70 -7.57
N ILE A 104 -16.42 -5.92 -7.83
CA ILE A 104 -15.56 -7.09 -7.94
C ILE A 104 -14.51 -6.87 -9.04
N ALA A 105 -14.94 -6.43 -10.22
CA ALA A 105 -14.05 -6.19 -11.34
C ALA A 105 -13.02 -5.09 -11.04
N LEU A 106 -13.46 -3.95 -10.48
CA LEU A 106 -12.57 -2.84 -10.12
C LEU A 106 -11.51 -3.26 -9.11
N VAL A 107 -11.91 -3.88 -7.99
CA VAL A 107 -10.95 -4.25 -6.93
C VAL A 107 -9.97 -5.32 -7.40
N ASN A 108 -10.40 -6.27 -8.25
CA ASN A 108 -9.52 -7.28 -8.81
C ASN A 108 -8.59 -6.73 -9.91
N TYR A 109 -8.92 -5.61 -10.55
CA TYR A 109 -8.05 -4.90 -11.47
C TYR A 109 -6.98 -4.08 -10.75
N LEU A 110 -7.33 -3.42 -9.65
CA LEU A 110 -6.42 -2.56 -8.91
C LEU A 110 -5.20 -3.34 -8.40
N PRO A 111 -3.98 -2.88 -8.68
CA PRO A 111 -2.77 -3.58 -8.27
C PRO A 111 -2.58 -3.55 -6.76
N GLN A 112 -2.12 -4.67 -6.22
CA GLN A 112 -1.80 -4.84 -4.82
C GLN A 112 -0.37 -5.39 -4.67
N GLY A 113 0.46 -4.73 -3.89
CA GLY A 113 1.83 -5.17 -3.62
C GLY A 113 2.89 -4.38 -4.37
N VAL A 114 4.04 -5.02 -4.59
CA VAL A 114 5.17 -4.45 -5.33
C VAL A 114 4.90 -4.51 -6.82
N LEU A 115 5.07 -3.38 -7.51
CA LEU A 115 4.89 -3.26 -8.96
C LEU A 115 6.24 -3.14 -9.69
N ALA A 116 7.23 -2.53 -9.05
CA ALA A 116 8.60 -2.44 -9.57
C ALA A 116 9.61 -2.40 -8.43
N MET A 117 10.78 -2.99 -8.67
CA MET A 117 11.96 -2.87 -7.82
C MET A 117 12.91 -1.83 -8.39
N SER A 118 13.67 -1.16 -7.54
CA SER A 118 14.68 -0.20 -7.97
C SER A 118 15.78 -0.88 -8.80
N PRO A 119 16.11 -0.36 -9.98
CA PRO A 119 17.26 -0.86 -10.75
C PRO A 119 18.61 -0.39 -10.20
N LYS A 120 18.62 0.63 -9.32
CA LYS A 120 19.82 1.24 -8.77
C LYS A 120 20.20 0.68 -7.39
N ILE A 121 19.22 0.33 -6.58
CA ILE A 121 19.42 -0.07 -5.19
C ILE A 121 18.78 -1.44 -4.99
N GLU A 122 19.61 -2.44 -4.75
CA GLU A 122 19.17 -3.81 -4.54
C GLU A 122 18.22 -3.92 -3.32
N GLY A 123 17.13 -4.65 -3.49
CA GLY A 123 16.14 -4.89 -2.43
C GLY A 123 15.21 -3.70 -2.15
N LEU A 124 15.40 -2.53 -2.79
CA LEU A 124 14.50 -1.39 -2.63
C LEU A 124 13.28 -1.53 -3.55
N VAL A 125 12.09 -1.38 -2.99
CA VAL A 125 10.86 -1.23 -3.78
C VAL A 125 10.84 0.14 -4.43
N GLN A 126 10.71 0.19 -5.76
CA GLN A 126 10.52 1.43 -6.52
C GLN A 126 9.07 1.87 -6.47
N THR A 127 8.16 1.00 -6.89
CA THR A 127 6.73 1.30 -7.06
C THR A 127 5.89 0.23 -6.39
N SER A 128 4.89 0.66 -5.64
CA SER A 128 3.92 -0.23 -5.00
C SER A 128 2.54 0.40 -4.97
N SER A 129 1.51 -0.45 -4.83
CA SER A 129 0.14 -0.03 -4.57
C SER A 129 -0.50 -0.92 -3.50
N ASN A 130 -1.42 -0.35 -2.73
CA ASN A 130 -2.13 -1.03 -1.66
C ASN A 130 -3.59 -0.59 -1.60
N ILE A 131 -4.50 -1.54 -1.53
CA ILE A 131 -5.91 -1.32 -1.22
C ILE A 131 -6.06 -1.38 0.29
N GLY A 132 -6.10 -0.23 0.95
CA GLY A 132 -6.10 -0.10 2.40
C GLY A 132 -7.49 0.08 3.01
N VAL A 133 -8.47 0.50 2.21
CA VAL A 133 -9.87 0.67 2.64
C VAL A 133 -10.78 0.12 1.54
N LEU A 134 -11.75 -0.67 1.96
CA LEU A 134 -12.84 -1.13 1.12
C LEU A 134 -14.09 -1.17 1.98
N GLN A 135 -15.04 -0.28 1.73
CA GLN A 135 -16.24 -0.20 2.55
C GLN A 135 -17.47 0.28 1.80
N MET A 136 -18.63 -0.19 2.26
CA MET A 136 -19.92 0.38 1.92
C MET A 136 -20.44 1.16 3.12
N LYS A 137 -20.76 2.43 2.92
CA LYS A 137 -21.28 3.32 3.95
C LYS A 137 -22.29 4.28 3.34
N ASP A 138 -23.46 4.43 3.98
CA ASP A 138 -24.51 5.39 3.60
C ASP A 138 -24.98 5.27 2.14
N GLY A 139 -24.89 4.05 1.56
CA GLY A 139 -25.26 3.76 0.17
C GLY A 139 -24.17 4.04 -0.86
N GLU A 140 -22.99 4.45 -0.40
CA GLU A 140 -21.81 4.68 -1.24
C GLU A 140 -20.77 3.56 -1.03
N ILE A 141 -19.97 3.29 -2.06
CA ILE A 141 -18.85 2.35 -2.02
C ILE A 141 -17.57 3.17 -2.10
N GLU A 142 -16.69 2.95 -1.13
CA GLU A 142 -15.35 3.54 -1.09
C GLU A 142 -14.30 2.45 -1.30
N VAL A 143 -13.40 2.69 -2.27
CA VAL A 143 -12.20 1.89 -2.51
C VAL A 143 -10.99 2.80 -2.34
N GLY A 144 -10.35 2.72 -1.18
CA GLY A 144 -9.21 3.57 -0.84
C GLY A 144 -7.88 2.89 -1.11
N THR A 145 -7.07 3.53 -1.96
CA THR A 145 -5.74 3.03 -2.34
C THR A 145 -4.62 3.96 -1.87
N SER A 146 -3.44 3.40 -1.67
CA SER A 146 -2.20 4.15 -1.43
C SER A 146 -1.11 3.62 -2.34
N SER A 147 -0.81 4.37 -3.39
CA SER A 147 0.28 4.06 -4.32
C SER A 147 1.50 4.93 -4.02
N ARG A 148 2.70 4.35 -4.18
CA ARG A 148 3.97 5.04 -3.92
C ARG A 148 4.98 4.67 -4.99
N SER A 149 5.80 5.64 -5.39
CA SER A 149 6.99 5.41 -6.20
C SER A 149 8.05 6.45 -5.90
N CYS A 150 9.33 6.09 -6.02
CA CYS A 150 10.42 7.07 -6.11
C CYS A 150 10.50 7.74 -7.49
N VAL A 151 9.77 7.22 -8.49
CA VAL A 151 9.64 7.77 -9.84
C VAL A 151 8.27 8.43 -10.01
N THR A 152 8.22 9.75 -10.16
CA THR A 152 6.96 10.50 -10.26
C THR A 152 6.09 10.00 -11.41
N ALA A 153 6.69 9.72 -12.58
CA ALA A 153 5.96 9.24 -13.75
C ALA A 153 5.20 7.91 -13.52
N ASP A 154 5.69 7.04 -12.62
CA ASP A 154 4.98 5.81 -12.28
C ASP A 154 3.69 6.11 -11.51
N VAL A 155 3.73 7.08 -10.58
CA VAL A 155 2.53 7.50 -9.83
C VAL A 155 1.53 8.16 -10.76
N ASP A 156 2.00 9.03 -11.68
CA ASP A 156 1.15 9.68 -12.68
C ASP A 156 0.46 8.65 -13.59
N LYS A 157 1.20 7.61 -13.98
CA LYS A 157 0.65 6.50 -14.76
C LYS A 157 -0.41 5.71 -13.99
N LEU A 158 -0.14 5.37 -12.73
CA LEU A 158 -1.12 4.67 -11.89
C LEU A 158 -2.40 5.49 -11.70
N GLU A 159 -2.30 6.80 -11.49
CA GLU A 159 -3.45 7.70 -11.40
C GLU A 159 -4.27 7.71 -12.69
N ALA A 160 -3.61 7.79 -13.85
CA ALA A 160 -4.27 7.74 -15.15
C ALA A 160 -4.98 6.40 -15.38
N ASP A 161 -4.29 5.28 -15.09
CA ASP A 161 -4.83 3.93 -15.22
C ASP A 161 -6.03 3.72 -14.28
N PHE A 162 -5.97 4.18 -13.02
CA PHE A 162 -7.06 4.07 -12.06
C PHE A 162 -8.26 4.95 -12.47
N THR A 163 -8.00 6.16 -12.99
CA THR A 163 -9.06 7.05 -13.49
C THR A 163 -9.80 6.39 -14.66
N ALA A 164 -9.05 5.85 -15.62
CA ALA A 164 -9.63 5.21 -16.79
C ALA A 164 -10.43 3.95 -16.42
N GLU A 165 -9.89 3.11 -15.52
CA GLU A 165 -10.55 1.87 -15.14
C GLU A 165 -11.78 2.11 -14.27
N SER A 166 -11.68 2.95 -13.24
CA SER A 166 -12.81 3.27 -12.36
C SER A 166 -13.98 3.87 -13.14
N GLY A 167 -13.69 4.73 -14.12
CA GLY A 167 -14.70 5.34 -14.99
C GLY A 167 -15.53 4.32 -15.78
N LYS A 168 -14.97 3.17 -16.16
CA LYS A 168 -15.71 2.10 -16.86
C LYS A 168 -16.85 1.52 -16.02
N TYR A 169 -16.70 1.56 -14.71
CA TYR A 169 -17.65 0.99 -13.75
C TYR A 169 -18.49 2.06 -13.04
N GLY A 170 -18.39 3.33 -13.45
CA GLY A 170 -19.15 4.43 -12.87
C GLY A 170 -18.59 4.98 -11.56
N TYR A 171 -17.35 4.62 -11.19
CA TYR A 171 -16.65 5.20 -10.05
C TYR A 171 -15.87 6.45 -10.45
N THR A 172 -15.73 7.38 -9.51
CA THR A 172 -14.92 8.58 -9.66
C THR A 172 -13.67 8.48 -8.81
N LEU A 173 -12.49 8.71 -9.41
CA LEU A 173 -11.25 8.82 -8.67
C LEU A 173 -11.12 10.18 -8.02
N SER A 174 -10.79 10.21 -6.73
CA SER A 174 -10.40 11.42 -5.99
C SER A 174 -9.01 11.26 -5.42
N VAL A 175 -8.10 12.17 -5.75
CA VAL A 175 -6.73 12.18 -5.24
C VAL A 175 -6.66 13.04 -3.98
N MET A 176 -6.53 12.41 -2.82
CA MET A 176 -6.49 13.09 -1.53
C MET A 176 -5.14 13.75 -1.25
N SER A 177 -4.05 13.09 -1.68
CA SER A 177 -2.68 13.55 -1.47
C SER A 177 -1.77 12.97 -2.54
N LYS A 178 -0.84 13.79 -3.05
CA LYS A 178 0.15 13.38 -4.04
C LYS A 178 1.51 13.97 -3.69
N TYR A 179 2.52 13.10 -3.61
CA TYR A 179 3.91 13.47 -3.38
C TYR A 179 4.73 13.13 -4.61
N PRO A 180 5.67 13.99 -5.04
CA PRO A 180 6.61 13.64 -6.09
C PRO A 180 7.54 12.51 -5.62
N GLY A 181 8.09 11.75 -6.55
CA GLY A 181 9.12 10.76 -6.28
C GLY A 181 10.46 11.42 -5.92
N TRP A 182 11.28 10.71 -5.16
CA TRP A 182 12.68 11.02 -4.96
C TRP A 182 13.50 9.76 -5.20
N ASP A 183 14.10 9.71 -6.39
CA ASP A 183 15.00 8.63 -6.79
C ASP A 183 16.42 9.01 -6.35
N GLY A 184 16.80 8.61 -5.14
CA GLY A 184 18.09 8.91 -4.54
C GLY A 184 19.25 8.30 -5.35
N ASP A 185 20.37 9.01 -5.36
CA ASP A 185 21.61 8.53 -5.96
C ASP A 185 22.48 7.85 -4.88
N PRO A 186 22.72 6.53 -4.98
CA PRO A 186 23.57 5.82 -4.02
C PRO A 186 25.04 6.24 -4.07
N ASP A 187 25.47 6.87 -5.17
CA ASP A 187 26.84 7.34 -5.38
C ASP A 187 26.99 8.86 -5.17
N SER A 188 25.97 9.52 -4.62
CA SER A 188 25.96 10.96 -4.38
C SER A 188 27.18 11.40 -3.55
N PRO A 189 27.96 12.40 -4.00
CA PRO A 189 29.08 12.95 -3.24
C PRO A 189 28.70 13.38 -1.82
N LEU A 190 27.51 13.99 -1.62
CA LEU A 190 27.02 14.38 -0.31
C LEU A 190 26.75 13.16 0.58
N LEU A 191 26.25 12.05 0.01
CA LEU A 191 26.05 10.81 0.77
C LEU A 191 27.40 10.25 1.24
N MET A 192 28.41 10.22 0.34
CA MET A 192 29.77 9.76 0.69
C MET A 192 30.43 10.68 1.70
N LEU A 193 30.24 11.99 1.61
CA LEU A 193 30.73 12.95 2.60
C LEU A 193 30.10 12.71 3.98
N SER A 194 28.80 12.46 4.03
CA SER A 194 28.12 12.14 5.29
C SER A 194 28.61 10.83 5.92
N ALA A 195 28.92 9.82 5.09
CA ALA A 195 29.50 8.58 5.56
C ALA A 195 30.88 8.81 6.23
N LYS A 196 31.76 9.61 5.61
CA LYS A 196 33.04 10.03 6.19
C LYS A 196 32.83 10.80 7.51
N GLY A 197 31.78 11.63 7.60
CA GLY A 197 31.41 12.32 8.84
C GLY A 197 31.10 11.34 9.98
N TYR A 198 30.37 10.27 9.74
CA TYR A 198 30.13 9.21 10.72
C TYR A 198 31.44 8.48 11.10
N GLU A 199 32.27 8.16 10.13
CA GLU A 199 33.57 7.51 10.38
C GLU A 199 34.48 8.38 11.22
N SER A 200 34.50 9.70 11.03
CA SER A 200 35.34 10.64 11.79
C SER A 200 35.03 10.66 13.30
N ILE A 201 33.83 10.30 13.68
CA ILE A 201 33.39 10.17 15.07
C ILE A 201 33.39 8.72 15.57
N GLY A 202 34.00 7.80 14.81
CA GLY A 202 34.13 6.38 15.18
C GLY A 202 32.85 5.56 14.99
N VAL A 203 31.86 6.07 14.25
CA VAL A 203 30.58 5.40 13.96
C VAL A 203 30.61 4.87 12.53
N LYS A 204 30.29 3.58 12.35
CA LYS A 204 30.14 3.02 11.00
C LYS A 204 28.82 3.50 10.39
N ALA A 205 28.90 4.27 9.30
CA ALA A 205 27.73 4.70 8.56
C ALA A 205 26.94 3.51 8.01
N ARG A 206 25.61 3.58 8.13
CA ARG A 206 24.68 2.64 7.50
C ARG A 206 23.88 3.38 6.46
N LEU A 207 24.26 3.23 5.20
CA LEU A 207 23.52 3.81 4.08
C LEU A 207 22.30 2.93 3.79
N VAL A 208 21.13 3.54 3.80
CA VAL A 208 19.86 2.84 3.56
C VAL A 208 18.97 3.68 2.66
N ALA A 209 18.16 3.02 1.87
CA ALA A 209 17.05 3.63 1.16
C ALA A 209 15.74 3.02 1.68
N ILE A 210 14.71 3.83 1.77
CA ILE A 210 13.39 3.41 2.28
C ILE A 210 12.29 3.75 1.29
N HIS A 211 11.31 2.88 1.18
CA HIS A 211 10.12 3.10 0.37
C HIS A 211 9.08 3.93 1.14
N ALA A 212 9.37 5.24 1.30
CA ALA A 212 8.51 6.18 2.02
C ALA A 212 8.52 7.56 1.34
N GLY A 213 7.48 8.37 1.60
CA GLY A 213 7.49 9.78 1.23
C GLY A 213 8.37 10.56 2.20
N LEU A 214 9.31 11.33 1.67
CA LEU A 214 10.22 12.18 2.42
C LEU A 214 10.26 13.58 1.83
N GLU A 215 10.55 14.59 2.65
CA GLU A 215 10.62 16.00 2.24
C GLU A 215 11.54 16.28 1.07
N PRO A 216 12.70 15.61 0.92
CA PRO A 216 13.56 15.78 -0.26
C PRO A 216 12.86 15.59 -1.60
N SER A 217 11.77 14.82 -1.66
CA SER A 217 11.00 14.64 -2.88
C SER A 217 10.48 15.97 -3.45
N TRP A 218 10.06 16.90 -2.60
CA TRP A 218 9.61 18.23 -3.01
C TRP A 218 10.75 19.11 -3.53
N PHE A 219 11.91 19.03 -2.88
CA PHE A 219 13.10 19.77 -3.34
C PHE A 219 13.61 19.21 -4.67
N SER A 220 13.67 17.88 -4.80
CA SER A 220 14.06 17.20 -6.04
C SER A 220 13.20 17.63 -7.24
N SER A 221 11.88 17.71 -7.03
CA SER A 221 10.94 18.11 -8.08
C SER A 221 11.11 19.56 -8.52
N LYS A 222 11.52 20.46 -7.61
CA LYS A 222 11.69 21.89 -7.86
C LYS A 222 13.11 22.28 -8.29
N ARG A 223 14.10 21.48 -7.92
CA ARG A 223 15.53 21.70 -8.19
C ARG A 223 16.18 20.40 -8.64
N PRO A 224 15.98 19.99 -9.90
CA PRO A 224 16.64 18.80 -10.46
C PRO A 224 18.16 18.90 -10.30
N GLY A 225 18.81 17.81 -9.91
CA GLY A 225 20.25 17.75 -9.65
C GLY A 225 20.70 18.22 -8.25
N MET A 226 19.77 18.65 -7.39
CA MET A 226 20.10 18.97 -6.00
C MET A 226 20.50 17.70 -5.25
N GLN A 227 21.69 17.68 -4.69
CA GLN A 227 22.14 16.60 -3.82
C GLN A 227 21.47 16.70 -2.45
N MET A 228 20.90 15.60 -2.01
CA MET A 228 20.14 15.54 -0.75
C MET A 228 20.34 14.21 -0.06
N ILE A 229 20.36 14.26 1.27
CA ILE A 229 20.36 13.08 2.14
C ILE A 229 19.36 13.33 3.28
N CYS A 230 18.86 12.24 3.86
CA CYS A 230 18.17 12.27 5.14
C CYS A 230 19.06 11.61 6.18
N LEU A 231 19.30 12.29 7.27
CA LEU A 231 19.96 11.75 8.46
C LEU A 231 19.25 12.27 9.70
N GLY A 232 19.36 11.54 10.80
CA GLY A 232 18.71 11.93 12.04
C GLY A 232 19.07 11.01 13.20
N PRO A 233 18.70 11.41 14.40
CA PRO A 233 18.85 10.58 15.60
C PRO A 233 17.94 9.35 15.54
N THR A 234 18.19 8.39 16.42
CA THR A 234 17.39 7.17 16.50
C THR A 234 16.00 7.46 17.05
N LEU A 235 15.00 7.08 16.28
CA LEU A 235 13.59 7.10 16.66
C LEU A 235 13.04 5.67 16.64
N LYS A 236 12.14 5.37 17.58
CA LYS A 236 11.31 4.16 17.58
C LYS A 236 9.85 4.50 17.72
N GLY A 237 8.98 3.68 17.17
CA GLY A 237 7.53 3.86 17.26
C GLY A 237 7.03 5.13 16.55
N ALA A 238 7.72 5.60 15.50
CA ALA A 238 7.32 6.78 14.73
C ALA A 238 5.84 6.71 14.32
N HIS A 239 5.12 7.83 14.48
CA HIS A 239 3.68 7.97 14.20
C HIS A 239 2.75 7.17 15.14
N THR A 240 3.23 6.80 16.31
CA THR A 240 2.41 6.15 17.35
C THR A 240 2.49 6.92 18.68
N THR A 241 1.62 6.59 19.63
CA THR A 241 1.65 7.12 21.00
C THR A 241 2.90 6.70 21.79
N GLU A 242 3.61 5.68 21.29
CA GLU A 242 4.85 5.15 21.89
C GLU A 242 6.11 5.69 21.20
N GLU A 243 5.98 6.79 20.44
CA GLU A 243 7.12 7.39 19.75
C GLU A 243 8.17 7.85 20.75
N THR A 244 9.39 7.39 20.55
CA THR A 244 10.50 7.63 21.47
C THR A 244 11.74 8.08 20.71
N LEU A 245 12.31 9.22 21.10
CA LEU A 245 13.60 9.74 20.64
C LEU A 245 14.71 9.31 21.63
N TYR A 246 15.78 8.73 21.10
CA TYR A 246 16.98 8.42 21.86
C TYR A 246 17.93 9.62 21.86
N ILE A 247 17.90 10.39 22.95
CA ILE A 247 18.58 11.69 23.08
C ILE A 247 20.11 11.57 22.94
N ASP A 248 20.69 10.47 23.37
CA ASP A 248 22.12 10.16 23.27
C ASP A 248 22.62 10.02 21.82
N THR A 249 21.70 9.87 20.87
CA THR A 249 22.01 9.83 19.43
C THR A 249 21.95 11.19 18.73
N LEU A 250 21.55 12.27 19.44
CA LEU A 250 21.52 13.62 18.90
C LEU A 250 22.93 14.20 18.67
N PRO A 251 23.87 14.19 19.66
CA PRO A 251 25.19 14.75 19.45
C PRO A 251 25.93 14.16 18.23
N PRO A 252 26.02 12.83 18.05
CA PRO A 252 26.62 12.27 16.84
C PRO A 252 25.98 12.74 15.54
N THR A 253 24.65 12.91 15.52
CA THR A 253 23.95 13.43 14.35
C THR A 253 24.37 14.88 14.03
N ILE A 254 24.48 15.73 15.05
CA ILE A 254 24.92 17.12 14.90
C ILE A 254 26.38 17.16 14.42
N ASP A 255 27.26 16.33 14.97
CA ASP A 255 28.67 16.27 14.58
C ASP A 255 28.82 15.93 13.09
N VAL A 256 28.01 14.99 12.57
CA VAL A 256 28.00 14.65 11.13
C VAL A 256 27.52 15.83 10.27
N VAL A 257 26.47 16.56 10.70
CA VAL A 257 26.03 17.76 9.99
C VAL A 257 27.13 18.82 9.95
N LEU A 258 27.79 19.08 11.07
CA LEU A 258 28.90 20.03 11.16
C LEU A 258 30.07 19.59 10.28
N TYR A 259 30.42 18.30 10.27
CA TYR A 259 31.43 17.76 9.39
C TYR A 259 31.09 18.04 7.90
N CYS A 260 29.87 17.75 7.48
CA CYS A 260 29.42 18.02 6.10
C CYS A 260 29.54 19.51 5.74
N LEU A 261 29.12 20.40 6.66
CA LEU A 261 29.22 21.85 6.44
C LEU A 261 30.68 22.35 6.34
N GLN A 262 31.57 21.80 7.15
CA GLN A 262 33.00 22.15 7.13
C GLN A 262 33.71 21.68 5.85
N HIS A 263 33.24 20.62 5.23
CA HIS A 263 33.84 19.99 4.05
C HIS A 263 32.99 20.17 2.78
N VAL A 264 32.01 21.09 2.80
CA VAL A 264 31.11 21.33 1.66
C VAL A 264 31.87 21.70 0.37
N ASN A 265 33.05 22.28 0.47
CA ASN A 265 33.91 22.64 -0.67
C ASN A 265 34.56 21.41 -1.35
N GLU A 266 34.40 20.22 -0.81
CA GLU A 266 34.87 18.96 -1.41
C GLU A 266 33.80 18.33 -2.33
N LEU A 267 32.58 18.89 -2.37
CA LEU A 267 31.50 18.48 -3.25
C LEU A 267 31.61 19.18 -4.60
#